data_22d39d83ff2e23d9cf664f587a14d622
#
_entry.id   22d39d83ff2e23d9cf664f587a14d622
#
_cell.length_a   1.000
_cell.length_b   1.000
_cell.length_c   1.000
_cell.angle_alpha   90.00
_cell.angle_beta   90.00
_cell.angle_gamma   90.00
#
_symmetry.space_group_name_H-M   'P 1'
#
loop_
_entity.id
_entity.type
_entity.pdbx_description
1 polymer ?
#
loop_
_entity_poly.entity_id
_entity_poly.type
_entity_poly.pdbx_seq_one_letter_code
_entity_poly.pdbx_strand_id
1 'polypeptide(L)'
;MGRVYNFSAGPAVLPEEVLREAAAEMLDYQGSGQSVMEMSHRSKVYDNIIKEAEADLRDLMNIPDNYKVLFLQGGASTFFAQVPMNLMKNKKAGYIVTGQWAKKAYQEAQIYGEAVKLASSEDKTFSYIPDCSDLPIDDDLDYVYICENNTIFGTKYKTLPNTKGHILVSDVSSCFLSEPVDVTKYGVIYGGVQKNVGPAGCVIAIIREDLITDDVLPGTPTMLKWKTQADADSLYNTPPCYTIYICGKVFKWLKKMGGLEAMKELNEKKAKILYDFLDSSKLFKGTVEPASRSLMNVPFVTGDKDLDAKFIKESTEAGFVNLKGHRVVGGMRASIYNAMPIEGVEKLVEFMKKFEAENL
;
A
#
# COMPACT_ATOMS: atom_id res chain seq x y z
N MET A 1 1.04 -8.55 29.63
CA MET A 1 -0.04 -8.00 28.78
C MET A 1 0.12 -8.55 27.38
N GLY A 2 -0.97 -9.01 26.76
CA GLY A 2 -0.96 -9.40 25.35
C GLY A 2 -0.78 -8.17 24.43
N ARG A 3 -0.49 -8.39 23.15
CA ARG A 3 -0.46 -7.31 22.16
C ARG A 3 -1.88 -6.76 21.94
N VAL A 4 -1.99 -5.46 21.76
CA VAL A 4 -3.25 -4.79 21.36
C VAL A 4 -3.58 -5.10 19.88
N TYR A 5 -4.85 -5.01 19.50
CA TYR A 5 -5.26 -5.05 18.10
C TYR A 5 -5.06 -3.65 17.48
N ASN A 6 -4.03 -3.52 16.65
CA ASN A 6 -3.65 -2.25 16.03
C ASN A 6 -4.27 -2.09 14.63
N PHE A 7 -5.27 -1.21 14.52
CA PHE A 7 -5.96 -0.88 13.26
C PHE A 7 -5.38 0.34 12.54
N SER A 8 -4.12 0.69 12.81
CA SER A 8 -3.46 1.83 12.17
C SER A 8 -3.41 1.67 10.65
N ALA A 9 -3.62 2.77 9.95
CA ALA A 9 -3.54 2.80 8.49
C ALA A 9 -2.10 2.85 7.92
N GLY A 10 -1.13 3.11 8.77
CA GLY A 10 0.30 3.14 8.45
C GLY A 10 1.07 4.18 9.27
N PRO A 11 2.22 3.78 9.86
CA PRO A 11 2.72 2.40 9.95
C PRO A 11 1.71 1.43 10.58
N ALA A 12 1.60 0.22 10.02
CA ALA A 12 0.56 -0.72 10.38
C ALA A 12 1.10 -1.93 11.18
N VAL A 13 0.18 -2.80 11.59
CA VAL A 13 0.51 -4.06 12.26
C VAL A 13 1.43 -4.92 11.39
N LEU A 14 2.43 -5.56 12.01
CA LEU A 14 3.28 -6.57 11.38
C LEU A 14 2.97 -7.97 11.94
N PRO A 15 3.23 -9.03 11.17
CA PRO A 15 3.07 -10.40 11.66
C PRO A 15 3.92 -10.61 12.92
N GLU A 16 3.32 -11.16 13.97
CA GLU A 16 4.03 -11.36 15.25
C GLU A 16 5.20 -12.35 15.10
N GLU A 17 5.04 -13.37 14.26
CA GLU A 17 6.11 -14.32 13.93
C GLU A 17 7.33 -13.58 13.37
N VAL A 18 7.15 -12.68 12.42
CA VAL A 18 8.24 -11.86 11.85
C VAL A 18 8.93 -11.02 12.91
N LEU A 19 8.16 -10.39 13.82
CA LEU A 19 8.75 -9.57 14.89
C LEU A 19 9.53 -10.42 15.89
N ARG A 20 9.06 -11.63 16.21
CA ARG A 20 9.77 -12.57 17.10
C ARG A 20 11.08 -13.06 16.48
N GLU A 21 11.07 -13.42 15.21
CA GLU A 21 12.28 -13.80 14.48
C GLU A 21 13.29 -12.64 14.42
N ALA A 22 12.83 -11.44 14.07
CA ALA A 22 13.68 -10.26 14.03
C ALA A 22 14.29 -9.92 15.41
N ALA A 23 13.51 -10.10 16.48
CA ALA A 23 14.01 -9.92 17.85
C ALA A 23 15.07 -10.96 18.23
N ALA A 24 14.90 -12.21 17.81
CA ALA A 24 15.87 -13.27 18.05
C ALA A 24 17.21 -13.03 17.31
N GLU A 25 17.14 -12.44 16.11
CA GLU A 25 18.31 -12.13 15.27
C GLU A 25 18.87 -10.71 15.51
N MET A 26 18.32 -9.96 16.48
CA MET A 26 18.67 -8.53 16.67
C MET A 26 20.13 -8.28 16.93
N LEU A 27 20.81 -9.13 17.71
CA LEU A 27 22.24 -8.99 18.02
C LEU A 27 23.13 -9.82 17.09
N ASP A 28 22.63 -10.91 16.56
CA ASP A 28 23.40 -11.85 15.75
C ASP A 28 22.54 -12.46 14.65
N TYR A 29 22.63 -11.90 13.46
CA TYR A 29 21.93 -12.45 12.30
C TYR A 29 22.63 -13.74 11.84
N GLN A 30 21.99 -14.89 12.10
CA GLN A 30 22.39 -16.21 11.63
C GLN A 30 23.88 -16.57 11.88
N GLY A 31 24.42 -16.20 13.03
CA GLY A 31 25.82 -16.49 13.41
C GLY A 31 26.86 -15.56 12.74
N SER A 32 26.42 -14.46 12.15
CA SER A 32 27.34 -13.46 11.56
C SER A 32 28.10 -12.62 12.61
N GLY A 33 27.64 -12.67 13.86
CA GLY A 33 28.17 -11.85 14.95
C GLY A 33 27.75 -10.37 14.84
N GLN A 34 26.80 -10.02 13.98
CA GLN A 34 26.35 -8.65 13.72
C GLN A 34 24.84 -8.54 13.63
N SER A 35 24.31 -7.40 14.07
CA SER A 35 22.94 -7.00 13.74
C SER A 35 22.85 -6.59 12.26
N VAL A 36 21.71 -6.85 11.63
CA VAL A 36 21.43 -6.32 10.28
C VAL A 36 21.48 -4.78 10.26
N MET A 37 21.20 -4.11 11.39
CA MET A 37 21.24 -2.65 11.49
C MET A 37 22.63 -2.05 11.39
N GLU A 38 23.68 -2.79 11.74
CA GLU A 38 25.08 -2.33 11.72
C GLU A 38 25.92 -2.97 10.61
N MET A 39 25.29 -3.86 9.83
CA MET A 39 25.95 -4.62 8.78
C MET A 39 26.23 -3.74 7.56
N SER A 40 27.43 -3.85 6.98
CA SER A 40 27.72 -3.20 5.72
C SER A 40 26.81 -3.72 4.61
N HIS A 41 26.13 -2.81 3.92
CA HIS A 41 25.30 -3.16 2.74
C HIS A 41 26.12 -3.73 1.56
N ARG A 42 27.45 -3.65 1.61
CA ARG A 42 28.38 -4.24 0.63
C ARG A 42 28.94 -5.59 1.10
N SER A 43 28.54 -6.07 2.28
CA SER A 43 28.93 -7.40 2.75
C SER A 43 28.18 -8.49 1.98
N LYS A 44 28.82 -9.66 1.85
CA LYS A 44 28.16 -10.83 1.25
C LYS A 44 26.91 -11.27 2.01
N VAL A 45 26.88 -11.07 3.32
CA VAL A 45 25.72 -11.42 4.16
C VAL A 45 24.53 -10.54 3.79
N TYR A 46 24.73 -9.23 3.66
CA TYR A 46 23.66 -8.33 3.26
C TYR A 46 23.25 -8.50 1.81
N ASP A 47 24.17 -8.76 0.90
CA ASP A 47 23.88 -9.09 -0.50
C ASP A 47 22.91 -10.28 -0.60
N ASN A 48 23.11 -11.30 0.24
CA ASN A 48 22.16 -12.43 0.32
C ASN A 48 20.77 -11.98 0.83
N ILE A 49 20.72 -11.12 1.85
CA ILE A 49 19.44 -10.62 2.42
C ILE A 49 18.60 -9.92 1.35
N ILE A 50 19.18 -8.98 0.61
CA ILE A 50 18.44 -8.21 -0.39
C ILE A 50 18.07 -9.08 -1.60
N LYS A 51 18.93 -9.97 -2.05
CA LYS A 51 18.67 -10.90 -3.17
C LYS A 51 17.58 -11.92 -2.82
N GLU A 52 17.61 -12.47 -1.61
CA GLU A 52 16.54 -13.36 -1.15
C GLU A 52 15.19 -12.59 -1.06
N ALA A 53 15.19 -11.36 -0.55
CA ALA A 53 13.99 -10.55 -0.50
C ALA A 53 13.43 -10.28 -1.91
N GLU A 54 14.28 -9.96 -2.87
CA GLU A 54 13.86 -9.80 -4.27
C GLU A 54 13.31 -11.11 -4.85
N ALA A 55 14.01 -12.22 -4.66
CA ALA A 55 13.59 -13.52 -5.17
C ALA A 55 12.22 -13.94 -4.60
N ASP A 56 12.02 -13.78 -3.29
CA ASP A 56 10.76 -14.10 -2.64
C ASP A 56 9.61 -13.21 -3.15
N LEU A 57 9.87 -11.93 -3.40
CA LEU A 57 8.86 -11.03 -3.98
C LEU A 57 8.51 -11.40 -5.41
N ARG A 58 9.54 -11.73 -6.24
CA ARG A 58 9.32 -12.21 -7.61
C ARG A 58 8.46 -13.46 -7.66
N ASP A 59 8.72 -14.39 -6.76
CA ASP A 59 7.98 -15.64 -6.60
C ASP A 59 6.52 -15.40 -6.22
N LEU A 60 6.28 -14.55 -5.19
CA LEU A 60 4.95 -14.23 -4.71
C LEU A 60 4.05 -13.58 -5.77
N MET A 61 4.63 -12.72 -6.61
CA MET A 61 3.90 -11.93 -7.59
C MET A 61 4.04 -12.44 -9.02
N ASN A 62 4.77 -13.55 -9.25
CA ASN A 62 5.12 -14.05 -10.60
C ASN A 62 5.69 -12.93 -11.49
N ILE A 63 6.68 -12.17 -10.95
CA ILE A 63 7.25 -11.02 -11.66
C ILE A 63 8.11 -11.53 -12.84
N PRO A 64 7.80 -11.13 -14.10
CA PRO A 64 8.60 -11.55 -15.26
C PRO A 64 10.02 -10.96 -15.24
N ASP A 65 10.95 -11.62 -15.95
CA ASP A 65 12.36 -11.22 -16.00
C ASP A 65 12.58 -9.83 -16.63
N ASN A 66 11.65 -9.37 -17.48
CA ASN A 66 11.69 -8.05 -18.09
C ASN A 66 11.16 -6.92 -17.17
N TYR A 67 11.07 -7.17 -15.86
CA TYR A 67 10.80 -6.18 -14.84
C TYR A 67 11.94 -6.11 -13.84
N LYS A 68 12.34 -4.90 -13.45
CA LYS A 68 13.26 -4.65 -12.34
C LYS A 68 12.49 -4.45 -11.05
N VAL A 69 12.99 -5.03 -9.97
CA VAL A 69 12.53 -4.79 -8.60
C VAL A 69 13.52 -3.88 -7.92
N LEU A 70 13.07 -2.73 -7.45
CA LEU A 70 13.92 -1.73 -6.81
C LEU A 70 13.46 -1.51 -5.37
N PHE A 71 14.40 -1.49 -4.44
CA PHE A 71 14.21 -1.11 -3.03
C PHE A 71 14.76 0.30 -2.83
N LEU A 72 13.87 1.28 -2.77
CA LEU A 72 14.21 2.69 -2.82
C LEU A 72 13.95 3.39 -1.49
N GLN A 73 14.78 4.39 -1.18
CA GLN A 73 14.60 5.21 0.02
C GLN A 73 13.43 6.19 -0.15
N GLY A 74 12.90 6.66 0.97
CA GLY A 74 11.78 7.58 1.02
C GLY A 74 10.45 6.87 1.18
N GLY A 75 9.36 7.58 0.97
CA GLY A 75 7.99 7.08 0.97
C GLY A 75 7.36 7.17 -0.42
N ALA A 76 6.14 6.66 -0.57
CA ALA A 76 5.38 6.79 -1.80
C ALA A 76 5.24 8.25 -2.29
N SER A 77 5.29 9.23 -1.38
CA SER A 77 5.27 10.66 -1.75
C SER A 77 6.48 11.09 -2.58
N THR A 78 7.66 10.47 -2.38
CA THR A 78 8.83 10.72 -3.25
C THR A 78 8.56 10.19 -4.67
N PHE A 79 7.80 9.10 -4.78
CA PHE A 79 7.42 8.52 -6.06
C PHE A 79 6.46 9.41 -6.87
N PHE A 80 5.67 10.25 -6.22
CA PHE A 80 4.84 11.23 -6.92
C PHE A 80 5.69 12.16 -7.82
N ALA A 81 6.92 12.48 -7.39
CA ALA A 81 7.89 13.22 -8.18
C ALA A 81 8.70 12.31 -9.12
N GLN A 82 9.13 11.12 -8.66
CA GLN A 82 9.96 10.22 -9.47
C GLN A 82 9.25 9.74 -10.74
N VAL A 83 7.95 9.45 -10.67
CA VAL A 83 7.18 9.00 -11.83
C VAL A 83 7.24 10.01 -12.98
N PRO A 84 6.82 11.28 -12.82
CA PRO A 84 6.94 12.25 -13.90
C PRO A 84 8.40 12.53 -14.29
N MET A 85 9.35 12.56 -13.36
CA MET A 85 10.77 12.78 -13.69
C MET A 85 11.33 11.71 -14.63
N ASN A 86 10.90 10.46 -14.50
CA ASN A 86 11.41 9.35 -15.30
C ASN A 86 10.55 9.03 -16.53
N LEU A 87 9.26 9.36 -16.55
CA LEU A 87 8.35 8.94 -17.62
C LEU A 87 7.74 10.08 -18.46
N MET A 88 7.67 11.30 -17.97
CA MET A 88 6.90 12.40 -18.58
C MET A 88 7.65 13.07 -19.73
N LYS A 89 8.01 12.30 -20.76
CA LYS A 89 8.85 12.72 -21.89
C LYS A 89 8.16 13.75 -22.80
N ASN A 90 6.86 13.53 -23.09
CA ASN A 90 6.01 14.48 -23.83
C ASN A 90 5.47 15.60 -22.94
N LYS A 91 5.81 15.58 -21.65
CA LYS A 91 5.32 16.51 -20.61
C LYS A 91 3.80 16.49 -20.45
N LYS A 92 3.14 15.34 -20.69
CA LYS A 92 1.70 15.18 -20.52
C LYS A 92 1.38 13.79 -19.99
N ALA A 93 0.58 13.72 -18.91
CA ALA A 93 0.18 12.44 -18.30
C ALA A 93 -1.24 12.48 -17.77
N GLY A 94 -1.91 11.32 -17.78
CA GLY A 94 -3.28 11.15 -17.33
C GLY A 94 -3.36 10.64 -15.89
N TYR A 95 -4.28 11.20 -15.10
CA TYR A 95 -4.51 10.83 -13.71
C TYR A 95 -5.97 10.52 -13.43
N ILE A 96 -6.25 9.40 -12.79
CA ILE A 96 -7.58 9.08 -12.27
C ILE A 96 -7.58 9.37 -10.77
N VAL A 97 -8.31 10.42 -10.37
CA VAL A 97 -8.25 10.98 -9.02
C VAL A 97 -9.39 10.42 -8.18
N THR A 98 -9.11 9.31 -7.48
CA THR A 98 -10.08 8.58 -6.65
C THR A 98 -9.84 8.72 -5.15
N GLY A 99 -8.93 9.61 -4.75
CA GLY A 99 -8.62 9.87 -3.35
C GLY A 99 -7.51 10.88 -3.15
N GLN A 100 -7.17 11.12 -1.89
CA GLN A 100 -6.20 12.15 -1.51
C GLN A 100 -4.79 11.88 -2.06
N TRP A 101 -4.37 10.61 -2.12
CA TRP A 101 -3.02 10.26 -2.59
C TRP A 101 -2.90 10.43 -4.10
N ALA A 102 -3.90 9.97 -4.87
CA ALA A 102 -3.98 10.24 -6.30
C ALA A 102 -4.05 11.75 -6.60
N LYS A 103 -4.79 12.53 -5.78
CA LYS A 103 -4.85 13.99 -5.89
C LYS A 103 -3.49 14.64 -5.67
N LYS A 104 -2.72 14.16 -4.66
CA LYS A 104 -1.35 14.67 -4.42
C LYS A 104 -0.39 14.31 -5.55
N ALA A 105 -0.46 13.08 -6.06
CA ALA A 105 0.35 12.67 -7.21
C ALA A 105 0.02 13.51 -8.47
N TYR A 106 -1.26 13.77 -8.72
CA TYR A 106 -1.73 14.66 -9.77
C TYR A 106 -1.18 16.10 -9.63
N GLN A 107 -1.22 16.64 -8.40
CA GLN A 107 -0.68 17.97 -8.11
C GLN A 107 0.84 18.04 -8.26
N GLU A 108 1.56 17.02 -7.83
CA GLU A 108 3.00 16.92 -7.98
C GLU A 108 3.41 16.86 -9.46
N ALA A 109 2.70 16.09 -10.27
CA ALA A 109 2.99 15.98 -11.71
C ALA A 109 2.87 17.31 -12.46
N GLN A 110 2.00 18.22 -12.00
CA GLN A 110 1.85 19.56 -12.59
C GLN A 110 3.11 20.44 -12.48
N ILE A 111 4.05 20.07 -11.59
CA ILE A 111 5.35 20.74 -11.48
C ILE A 111 6.23 20.42 -12.70
N TYR A 112 6.04 19.24 -13.30
CA TYR A 112 6.90 18.71 -14.36
C TYR A 112 6.31 18.83 -15.77
N GLY A 113 4.99 18.94 -15.88
CA GLY A 113 4.29 19.05 -17.15
C GLY A 113 2.78 19.19 -16.98
N GLU A 114 2.03 18.88 -18.01
CA GLU A 114 0.57 18.88 -17.98
C GLU A 114 0.06 17.56 -17.36
N ALA A 115 -0.60 17.66 -16.23
CA ALA A 115 -1.36 16.55 -15.67
C ALA A 115 -2.84 16.70 -16.07
N VAL A 116 -3.38 15.70 -16.76
CA VAL A 116 -4.79 15.66 -17.20
C VAL A 116 -5.59 14.80 -16.22
N LYS A 117 -6.68 15.34 -15.68
CA LYS A 117 -7.59 14.58 -14.84
C LYS A 117 -8.58 13.82 -15.73
N LEU A 118 -8.33 12.53 -15.98
CA LEU A 118 -9.14 11.68 -16.84
C LEU A 118 -10.51 11.34 -16.24
N ALA A 119 -10.53 11.08 -14.93
CA ALA A 119 -11.74 10.83 -14.16
C ALA A 119 -11.51 11.17 -12.69
N SER A 120 -12.59 11.37 -11.93
CA SER A 120 -12.53 11.61 -10.49
C SER A 120 -13.83 11.19 -9.82
N SER A 121 -13.76 10.80 -8.54
CA SER A 121 -14.90 10.58 -7.66
C SER A 121 -15.00 11.63 -6.54
N GLU A 122 -14.39 12.79 -6.73
CA GLU A 122 -14.39 13.90 -5.76
C GLU A 122 -15.82 14.45 -5.50
N ASP A 123 -16.71 14.33 -6.49
CA ASP A 123 -18.13 14.74 -6.42
C ASP A 123 -18.91 14.08 -5.28
N LYS A 124 -18.57 12.82 -4.94
CA LYS A 124 -19.14 12.08 -3.80
C LYS A 124 -18.10 11.79 -2.72
N THR A 125 -17.18 12.70 -2.49
CA THR A 125 -16.15 12.58 -1.43
C THR A 125 -15.36 11.26 -1.54
N PHE A 126 -15.06 10.83 -2.78
CA PHE A 126 -14.30 9.61 -3.11
C PHE A 126 -14.90 8.30 -2.54
N SER A 127 -16.22 8.23 -2.41
CA SER A 127 -16.92 7.03 -1.90
C SER A 127 -17.07 5.90 -2.92
N TYR A 128 -16.66 6.12 -4.17
CA TYR A 128 -16.74 5.15 -5.26
C TYR A 128 -15.53 5.23 -6.20
N ILE A 129 -15.34 4.20 -7.03
CA ILE A 129 -14.42 4.19 -8.17
C ILE A 129 -15.25 4.45 -9.43
N PRO A 130 -14.93 5.47 -10.24
CA PRO A 130 -15.65 5.76 -11.48
C PRO A 130 -15.48 4.64 -12.51
N ASP A 131 -16.39 4.54 -13.44
CA ASP A 131 -16.20 3.67 -14.61
C ASP A 131 -15.01 4.18 -15.42
N CYS A 132 -14.02 3.31 -15.59
CA CYS A 132 -12.78 3.59 -16.30
C CYS A 132 -12.63 2.72 -17.57
N SER A 133 -13.73 2.19 -18.09
CA SER A 133 -13.74 1.34 -19.29
C SER A 133 -13.51 2.13 -20.60
N ASP A 134 -13.94 3.41 -20.62
CA ASP A 134 -13.75 4.31 -21.78
C ASP A 134 -13.39 5.73 -21.31
N LEU A 135 -12.13 5.95 -21.03
CA LEU A 135 -11.60 7.23 -20.60
C LEU A 135 -11.25 8.13 -21.80
N PRO A 136 -11.35 9.47 -21.66
CA PRO A 136 -10.90 10.44 -22.67
C PRO A 136 -9.38 10.55 -22.68
N ILE A 137 -8.71 9.52 -23.18
CA ILE A 137 -7.24 9.43 -23.25
C ILE A 137 -6.79 9.94 -24.62
N ASP A 138 -5.93 10.96 -24.60
CA ASP A 138 -5.25 11.47 -25.78
C ASP A 138 -4.01 10.62 -26.10
N ASP A 139 -3.67 10.47 -27.39
CA ASP A 139 -2.56 9.62 -27.85
C ASP A 139 -1.17 10.12 -27.38
N ASP A 140 -1.06 11.38 -26.95
CA ASP A 140 0.19 12.02 -26.52
C ASP A 140 0.48 11.87 -25.02
N LEU A 141 -0.35 11.15 -24.26
CA LEU A 141 -0.08 10.88 -22.86
C LEU A 141 1.12 9.94 -22.67
N ASP A 142 2.03 10.29 -21.78
CA ASP A 142 3.18 9.45 -21.44
C ASP A 142 2.78 8.23 -20.59
N TYR A 143 1.77 8.39 -19.71
CA TYR A 143 1.24 7.33 -18.85
C TYR A 143 -0.13 7.68 -18.26
N VAL A 144 -0.79 6.67 -17.72
CA VAL A 144 -2.00 6.79 -16.90
C VAL A 144 -1.67 6.36 -15.46
N TYR A 145 -2.04 7.18 -14.49
CA TYR A 145 -1.76 6.97 -13.07
C TYR A 145 -3.01 6.66 -12.27
N ILE A 146 -2.91 5.66 -11.36
CA ILE A 146 -3.92 5.35 -10.35
C ILE A 146 -3.29 5.17 -8.97
N CYS A 147 -4.08 5.43 -7.91
CA CYS A 147 -3.87 4.89 -6.58
C CYS A 147 -4.89 3.76 -6.41
N GLU A 148 -4.44 2.51 -6.46
CA GLU A 148 -5.30 1.34 -6.64
C GLU A 148 -6.20 1.07 -5.44
N ASN A 149 -5.71 1.38 -4.22
CA ASN A 149 -6.48 1.32 -2.99
C ASN A 149 -6.36 2.63 -2.21
N ASN A 150 -7.47 3.29 -1.97
CA ASN A 150 -7.53 4.61 -1.34
C ASN A 150 -7.64 4.47 0.18
N THR A 151 -6.53 4.51 0.87
CA THR A 151 -6.39 4.28 2.33
C THR A 151 -7.32 5.13 3.19
N ILE A 152 -7.58 6.38 2.79
CA ILE A 152 -8.38 7.34 3.56
C ILE A 152 -9.86 7.08 3.37
N PHE A 153 -10.28 6.84 2.13
CA PHE A 153 -11.69 6.76 1.74
C PHE A 153 -12.22 5.33 1.67
N GLY A 154 -11.34 4.32 1.71
CA GLY A 154 -11.71 2.89 1.73
C GLY A 154 -12.20 2.34 0.39
N THR A 155 -11.89 3.00 -0.71
CA THR A 155 -12.22 2.52 -2.06
C THR A 155 -11.05 1.79 -2.71
N LYS A 156 -11.36 0.77 -3.54
CA LYS A 156 -10.38 0.00 -4.31
C LYS A 156 -10.90 -0.30 -5.71
N TYR A 157 -10.03 -0.25 -6.70
CA TYR A 157 -10.31 -0.74 -8.05
C TYR A 157 -10.55 -2.24 -8.04
N LYS A 158 -11.68 -2.69 -8.59
CA LYS A 158 -11.97 -4.12 -8.83
C LYS A 158 -11.52 -4.57 -10.20
N THR A 159 -11.47 -3.63 -11.14
CA THR A 159 -10.94 -3.79 -12.49
C THR A 159 -10.00 -2.64 -12.79
N LEU A 160 -8.91 -2.92 -13.50
CA LEU A 160 -7.99 -1.88 -13.94
C LEU A 160 -8.64 -1.00 -15.02
N PRO A 161 -8.26 0.28 -15.11
CA PRO A 161 -8.74 1.16 -16.16
C PRO A 161 -8.29 0.68 -17.54
N ASN A 162 -9.10 0.93 -18.55
CA ASN A 162 -8.68 0.79 -19.94
C ASN A 162 -7.79 1.99 -20.32
N THR A 163 -6.50 1.76 -20.36
CA THR A 163 -5.51 2.80 -20.67
C THR A 163 -5.31 3.02 -22.18
N LYS A 164 -6.07 2.32 -23.03
CA LYS A 164 -5.93 2.37 -24.50
C LYS A 164 -4.49 2.11 -24.99
N GLY A 165 -3.76 1.29 -24.24
CA GLY A 165 -2.37 0.91 -24.56
C GLY A 165 -1.30 1.80 -23.94
N HIS A 166 -1.65 2.85 -23.23
CA HIS A 166 -0.69 3.66 -22.48
C HIS A 166 -0.16 2.91 -21.25
N ILE A 167 1.02 3.32 -20.80
CA ILE A 167 1.68 2.80 -19.60
C ILE A 167 0.77 3.03 -18.39
N LEU A 168 0.44 1.97 -17.64
CA LEU A 168 -0.25 2.07 -16.37
C LEU A 168 0.76 2.18 -15.24
N VAL A 169 0.65 3.24 -14.44
CA VAL A 169 1.40 3.44 -13.19
C VAL A 169 0.44 3.31 -12.01
N SER A 170 0.75 2.44 -11.07
CA SER A 170 -0.12 2.18 -9.91
C SER A 170 0.62 2.34 -8.58
N ASP A 171 0.08 3.20 -7.70
CA ASP A 171 0.40 3.20 -6.26
C ASP A 171 -0.44 2.13 -5.56
N VAL A 172 0.22 1.07 -5.15
CA VAL A 172 -0.40 -0.05 -4.42
C VAL A 172 -0.10 -0.05 -2.92
N SER A 173 0.41 1.04 -2.36
CA SER A 173 0.92 1.10 -0.98
C SER A 173 -0.01 0.45 0.05
N SER A 174 -1.32 0.62 -0.07
CA SER A 174 -2.27 0.09 0.92
C SER A 174 -2.96 -1.22 0.52
N CYS A 175 -2.62 -1.79 -0.63
CA CYS A 175 -3.05 -3.13 -1.05
C CYS A 175 -1.90 -4.01 -1.55
N PHE A 176 -0.66 -3.58 -1.36
CA PHE A 176 0.51 -4.34 -1.82
C PHE A 176 0.52 -5.73 -1.19
N LEU A 177 0.65 -6.78 -2.01
CA LEU A 177 0.63 -8.18 -1.60
C LEU A 177 -0.65 -8.62 -0.84
N SER A 178 -1.77 -7.95 -1.07
CA SER A 178 -3.04 -8.36 -0.45
C SER A 178 -3.81 -9.42 -1.25
N GLU A 179 -3.47 -9.56 -2.52
CA GLU A 179 -4.07 -10.48 -3.48
C GLU A 179 -3.15 -10.67 -4.71
N PRO A 180 -3.36 -11.70 -5.52
CA PRO A 180 -2.65 -11.87 -6.79
C PRO A 180 -2.94 -10.73 -7.75
N VAL A 181 -1.91 -10.31 -8.50
CA VAL A 181 -2.03 -9.32 -9.57
C VAL A 181 -1.27 -9.80 -10.81
N ASP A 182 -1.77 -9.48 -11.98
CA ASP A 182 -1.04 -9.69 -13.24
C ASP A 182 -0.10 -8.51 -13.49
N VAL A 183 1.18 -8.67 -13.11
CA VAL A 183 2.20 -7.63 -13.23
C VAL A 183 2.33 -7.12 -14.68
N THR A 184 2.04 -7.96 -15.68
CA THR A 184 2.17 -7.60 -17.10
C THR A 184 1.19 -6.51 -17.56
N LYS A 185 0.16 -6.23 -16.77
CA LYS A 185 -0.80 -5.14 -17.02
C LYS A 185 -0.26 -3.74 -16.68
N TYR A 186 0.88 -3.68 -16.02
CA TYR A 186 1.45 -2.43 -15.52
C TYR A 186 2.80 -2.14 -16.18
N GLY A 187 3.08 -0.87 -16.37
CA GLY A 187 4.45 -0.42 -16.61
C GLY A 187 5.21 -0.22 -15.31
N VAL A 188 4.51 0.30 -14.29
CA VAL A 188 5.08 0.56 -12.96
C VAL A 188 4.07 0.20 -11.87
N ILE A 189 4.49 -0.64 -10.93
CA ILE A 189 3.82 -0.87 -9.65
C ILE A 189 4.75 -0.37 -8.56
N TYR A 190 4.27 0.45 -7.63
CA TYR A 190 5.08 0.82 -6.49
C TYR A 190 4.25 0.94 -5.21
N GLY A 191 4.91 0.80 -4.07
CA GLY A 191 4.24 0.95 -2.79
C GLY A 191 5.21 1.26 -1.65
N GLY A 192 4.79 2.19 -0.77
CA GLY A 192 5.43 2.39 0.51
C GLY A 192 5.17 1.19 1.42
N VAL A 193 6.23 0.58 1.93
CA VAL A 193 6.14 -0.72 2.62
C VAL A 193 5.46 -0.67 3.99
N GLN A 194 5.36 0.51 4.62
CA GLN A 194 4.90 0.70 6.00
C GLN A 194 3.43 0.33 6.27
N LYS A 195 2.68 -0.04 5.26
CA LYS A 195 1.26 -0.41 5.41
C LYS A 195 1.09 -1.92 5.50
N ASN A 196 1.52 -2.66 4.49
CA ASN A 196 1.20 -4.08 4.36
C ASN A 196 2.43 -4.99 4.26
N VAL A 197 3.64 -4.44 4.13
CA VAL A 197 4.82 -5.19 3.70
C VAL A 197 5.98 -5.13 4.69
N GLY A 198 6.10 -4.06 5.47
CA GLY A 198 7.23 -3.89 6.39
C GLY A 198 7.16 -2.60 7.21
N PRO A 199 8.25 -2.20 7.89
CA PRO A 199 8.35 -0.92 8.58
C PRO A 199 8.58 0.23 7.60
N ALA A 200 8.37 1.49 8.05
CA ALA A 200 8.62 2.68 7.25
C ALA A 200 10.08 2.81 6.80
N GLY A 201 10.31 3.51 5.69
CA GLY A 201 11.65 3.89 5.20
C GLY A 201 11.99 3.38 3.80
N CYS A 202 11.18 2.50 3.23
CA CYS A 202 11.39 1.94 1.89
C CYS A 202 10.15 2.09 1.00
N VAL A 203 10.40 2.25 -0.28
CA VAL A 203 9.43 2.01 -1.36
C VAL A 203 9.95 0.84 -2.18
N ILE A 204 9.09 -0.12 -2.46
CA ILE A 204 9.38 -1.15 -3.44
C ILE A 204 8.71 -0.74 -4.76
N ALA A 205 9.49 -0.76 -5.83
CA ALA A 205 9.01 -0.48 -7.18
C ALA A 205 9.32 -1.64 -8.11
N ILE A 206 8.32 -2.06 -8.87
CA ILE A 206 8.39 -3.08 -9.91
C ILE A 206 8.18 -2.34 -11.22
N ILE A 207 9.22 -2.24 -12.04
CA ILE A 207 9.27 -1.35 -13.20
C ILE A 207 9.63 -2.18 -14.43
N ARG A 208 8.84 -2.08 -15.49
CA ARG A 208 9.16 -2.74 -16.76
C ARG A 208 10.46 -2.18 -17.31
N GLU A 209 11.36 -3.06 -17.74
CA GLU A 209 12.77 -2.73 -18.03
C GLU A 209 12.93 -1.70 -19.15
N ASP A 210 12.05 -1.70 -20.16
CA ASP A 210 12.05 -0.72 -21.25
C ASP A 210 11.77 0.72 -20.80
N LEU A 211 11.22 0.90 -19.60
CA LEU A 211 10.96 2.22 -19.00
C LEU A 211 12.15 2.78 -18.20
N ILE A 212 13.18 1.96 -17.97
CA ILE A 212 14.37 2.33 -17.20
C ILE A 212 15.45 2.79 -18.18
N THR A 213 15.49 4.09 -18.46
CA THR A 213 16.36 4.70 -19.46
C THR A 213 17.09 5.93 -18.93
N ASP A 214 18.10 6.41 -19.69
CA ASP A 214 18.75 7.70 -19.41
C ASP A 214 17.93 8.91 -19.90
N ASP A 215 16.91 8.65 -20.73
CA ASP A 215 15.99 9.67 -21.23
C ASP A 215 14.96 10.03 -20.15
N VAL A 216 15.32 10.95 -19.29
CA VAL A 216 14.54 11.47 -18.17
C VAL A 216 14.42 13.00 -18.28
N LEU A 217 13.51 13.59 -17.52
CA LEU A 217 13.37 15.06 -17.53
C LEU A 217 14.70 15.75 -17.14
N PRO A 218 15.07 16.84 -17.83
CA PRO A 218 16.25 17.64 -17.48
C PRO A 218 16.19 18.08 -16.01
N GLY A 219 17.33 17.98 -15.31
CA GLY A 219 17.42 18.33 -13.89
C GLY A 219 16.99 17.23 -12.92
N THR A 220 16.61 16.04 -13.42
CA THR A 220 16.33 14.89 -12.54
C THR A 220 17.55 14.53 -11.71
N PRO A 221 17.48 14.60 -10.36
CA PRO A 221 18.59 14.24 -9.49
C PRO A 221 19.03 12.80 -9.69
N THR A 222 20.34 12.53 -9.60
CA THR A 222 20.93 11.20 -9.78
C THR A 222 20.22 10.13 -8.94
N MET A 223 19.94 10.41 -7.67
CA MET A 223 19.27 9.50 -6.75
C MET A 223 17.84 9.15 -7.16
N LEU A 224 17.17 9.98 -7.95
CA LEU A 224 15.78 9.79 -8.36
C LEU A 224 15.64 9.20 -9.76
N LYS A 225 16.77 8.97 -10.46
CA LYS A 225 16.80 8.23 -11.74
C LYS A 225 16.67 6.73 -11.47
N TRP A 226 15.67 6.10 -12.04
CA TRP A 226 15.47 4.65 -11.89
C TRP A 226 16.64 3.85 -12.47
N LYS A 227 17.24 4.33 -13.57
CA LYS A 227 18.40 3.68 -14.16
C LYS A 227 19.61 3.65 -13.21
N THR A 228 19.89 4.74 -12.48
CA THR A 228 20.95 4.78 -11.49
C THR A 228 20.77 3.72 -10.40
N GLN A 229 19.53 3.51 -9.97
CA GLN A 229 19.21 2.52 -8.95
C GLN A 229 19.23 1.09 -9.52
N ALA A 230 18.71 0.90 -10.73
CA ALA A 230 18.68 -0.41 -11.39
C ALA A 230 20.08 -0.92 -11.77
N ASP A 231 20.96 -0.06 -12.28
CA ASP A 231 22.34 -0.41 -12.62
C ASP A 231 23.18 -0.80 -11.39
N ALA A 232 22.72 -0.44 -10.20
CA ALA A 232 23.36 -0.74 -8.93
C ALA A 232 22.56 -1.72 -8.05
N ASP A 233 21.57 -2.43 -8.59
CA ASP A 233 20.71 -3.37 -7.86
C ASP A 233 20.19 -2.79 -6.53
N SER A 234 19.70 -1.52 -6.56
CA SER A 234 19.26 -0.74 -5.39
C SER A 234 20.36 -0.38 -4.37
N LEU A 235 21.62 -0.62 -4.70
CA LEU A 235 22.78 -0.41 -3.81
C LEU A 235 23.67 0.75 -4.29
N TYR A 236 23.11 1.71 -5.03
CA TYR A 236 23.85 2.91 -5.43
C TYR A 236 24.45 3.65 -4.21
N ASN A 237 23.65 3.78 -3.15
CA ASN A 237 24.09 4.21 -1.82
C ASN A 237 23.57 3.22 -0.76
N THR A 238 23.85 3.47 0.52
CA THR A 238 23.35 2.62 1.61
C THR A 238 21.83 2.62 1.63
N PRO A 239 21.18 1.47 1.40
CA PRO A 239 19.72 1.35 1.41
C PRO A 239 19.18 1.29 2.85
N PRO A 240 17.84 1.30 3.05
CA PRO A 240 17.25 1.06 4.38
C PRO A 240 17.35 -0.42 4.77
N CYS A 241 18.56 -0.87 5.09
CA CYS A 241 18.95 -2.28 5.25
C CYS A 241 18.00 -3.08 6.14
N TYR A 242 17.69 -2.56 7.33
CA TYR A 242 16.84 -3.27 8.28
C TYR A 242 15.37 -3.35 7.80
N THR A 243 14.88 -2.31 7.13
CA THR A 243 13.52 -2.32 6.53
C THR A 243 13.42 -3.39 5.46
N ILE A 244 14.41 -3.50 4.56
CA ILE A 244 14.46 -4.52 3.50
C ILE A 244 14.50 -5.93 4.09
N TYR A 245 15.31 -6.13 5.13
CA TYR A 245 15.38 -7.40 5.87
C TYR A 245 14.02 -7.81 6.45
N ILE A 246 13.29 -6.87 7.09
CA ILE A 246 11.96 -7.15 7.61
C ILE A 246 10.96 -7.43 6.47
N CYS A 247 11.03 -6.71 5.35
CA CYS A 247 10.22 -7.01 4.16
C CYS A 247 10.45 -8.44 3.67
N GLY A 248 11.72 -8.88 3.57
CA GLY A 248 12.06 -10.26 3.20
C GLY A 248 11.46 -11.30 4.14
N LYS A 249 11.44 -11.03 5.46
CA LYS A 249 10.76 -11.91 6.43
C LYS A 249 9.23 -11.91 6.24
N VAL A 250 8.63 -10.78 5.90
CA VAL A 250 7.20 -10.72 5.57
C VAL A 250 6.90 -11.51 4.30
N PHE A 251 7.76 -11.45 3.28
CA PHE A 251 7.58 -12.26 2.06
C PHE A 251 7.62 -13.75 2.36
N LYS A 252 8.58 -14.21 3.16
CA LYS A 252 8.67 -15.61 3.61
C LYS A 252 7.43 -16.02 4.42
N TRP A 253 6.95 -15.14 5.28
CA TRP A 253 5.70 -15.35 6.02
C TRP A 253 4.50 -15.50 5.07
N LEU A 254 4.35 -14.65 4.04
CA LEU A 254 3.30 -14.77 3.03
C LEU A 254 3.38 -16.10 2.27
N LYS A 255 4.57 -16.53 1.87
CA LYS A 255 4.78 -17.84 1.22
C LYS A 255 4.33 -18.99 2.13
N LYS A 256 4.70 -18.94 3.42
CA LYS A 256 4.29 -19.92 4.44
C LYS A 256 2.77 -19.95 4.65
N MET A 257 2.09 -18.82 4.52
CA MET A 257 0.63 -18.71 4.61
C MET A 257 -0.11 -19.26 3.37
N GLY A 258 0.61 -19.71 2.35
CA GLY A 258 0.04 -20.26 1.12
C GLY A 258 0.03 -19.29 -0.06
N GLY A 259 0.81 -18.20 0.02
CA GLY A 259 0.93 -17.21 -1.05
C GLY A 259 -0.22 -16.20 -1.11
N LEU A 260 -0.32 -15.50 -2.24
CA LEU A 260 -1.25 -14.39 -2.39
C LEU A 260 -2.71 -14.85 -2.58
N GLU A 261 -2.95 -16.03 -3.12
CA GLU A 261 -4.28 -16.63 -3.25
C GLU A 261 -4.89 -16.89 -1.86
N ALA A 262 -4.15 -17.58 -0.99
CA ALA A 262 -4.60 -17.84 0.39
C ALA A 262 -4.76 -16.55 1.20
N MET A 263 -3.87 -15.57 0.96
CA MET A 263 -3.97 -14.27 1.62
C MET A 263 -5.21 -13.50 1.15
N LYS A 264 -5.54 -13.53 -0.13
CA LYS A 264 -6.77 -12.95 -0.67
C LYS A 264 -8.01 -13.53 0.01
N GLU A 265 -8.10 -14.85 0.07
CA GLU A 265 -9.24 -15.54 0.74
C GLU A 265 -9.36 -15.12 2.21
N LEU A 266 -8.23 -15.01 2.92
CA LEU A 266 -8.22 -14.54 4.31
C LEU A 266 -8.69 -13.09 4.42
N ASN A 267 -8.21 -12.21 3.53
CA ASN A 267 -8.60 -10.81 3.51
C ASN A 267 -10.09 -10.63 3.17
N GLU A 268 -10.62 -11.40 2.22
CA GLU A 268 -12.05 -11.42 1.90
C GLU A 268 -12.91 -11.85 3.11
N LYS A 269 -12.49 -12.91 3.83
CA LYS A 269 -13.16 -13.36 5.06
C LYS A 269 -13.17 -12.29 6.13
N LYS A 270 -12.02 -11.64 6.40
CA LYS A 270 -11.92 -10.54 7.38
C LYS A 270 -12.81 -9.37 7.00
N ALA A 271 -12.74 -8.92 5.76
CA ALA A 271 -13.53 -7.80 5.27
C ALA A 271 -15.03 -8.11 5.33
N LYS A 272 -15.43 -9.33 4.95
CA LYS A 272 -16.82 -9.78 5.00
C LYS A 272 -17.41 -9.71 6.42
N ILE A 273 -16.68 -10.14 7.43
CA ILE A 273 -17.14 -10.08 8.85
C ILE A 273 -17.48 -8.63 9.22
N LEU A 274 -16.63 -7.67 8.89
CA LEU A 274 -16.86 -6.27 9.24
C LEU A 274 -17.95 -5.63 8.39
N TYR A 275 -17.96 -5.85 7.07
CA TYR A 275 -18.97 -5.27 6.18
C TYR A 275 -20.36 -5.84 6.41
N ASP A 276 -20.52 -7.16 6.66
CA ASP A 276 -21.81 -7.77 6.98
C ASP A 276 -22.42 -7.12 8.25
N PHE A 277 -21.59 -6.84 9.25
CA PHE A 277 -22.04 -6.12 10.42
C PHE A 277 -22.44 -4.67 10.08
N LEU A 278 -21.61 -3.91 9.39
CA LEU A 278 -21.88 -2.53 9.02
C LEU A 278 -23.17 -2.39 8.18
N ASP A 279 -23.44 -3.35 7.30
CA ASP A 279 -24.63 -3.36 6.44
C ASP A 279 -25.91 -3.66 7.24
N SER A 280 -25.82 -4.39 8.35
CA SER A 280 -26.94 -4.74 9.22
C SER A 280 -27.10 -3.82 10.44
N SER A 281 -26.07 -3.06 10.80
CA SER A 281 -26.05 -2.19 11.97
C SER A 281 -27.08 -1.05 11.86
N LYS A 282 -27.74 -0.73 12.99
CA LYS A 282 -28.62 0.43 13.11
C LYS A 282 -27.84 1.71 13.43
N LEU A 283 -26.69 1.57 14.11
CA LEU A 283 -25.87 2.69 14.56
C LEU A 283 -24.71 2.97 13.58
N PHE A 284 -23.92 1.96 13.22
CA PHE A 284 -22.73 2.13 12.38
C PHE A 284 -23.07 2.05 10.89
N LYS A 285 -22.47 2.94 10.09
CA LYS A 285 -22.63 2.96 8.64
C LYS A 285 -21.29 3.04 7.94
N GLY A 286 -21.07 2.13 6.97
CA GLY A 286 -19.94 2.24 6.03
C GLY A 286 -20.10 3.46 5.12
N THR A 287 -18.99 4.09 4.76
CA THR A 287 -19.00 5.32 3.94
C THR A 287 -18.75 5.06 2.44
N VAL A 288 -18.55 3.80 2.05
CA VAL A 288 -18.12 3.39 0.70
C VAL A 288 -19.24 2.65 -0.02
N GLU A 289 -19.46 2.98 -1.29
CA GLU A 289 -20.39 2.24 -2.14
C GLU A 289 -19.94 0.75 -2.25
N PRO A 290 -20.86 -0.23 -2.10
CA PRO A 290 -20.49 -1.66 -1.99
C PRO A 290 -19.57 -2.18 -3.10
N ALA A 291 -19.78 -1.74 -4.35
CA ALA A 291 -18.98 -2.15 -5.50
C ALA A 291 -17.50 -1.70 -5.42
N SER A 292 -17.23 -0.66 -4.63
CA SER A 292 -15.89 -0.03 -4.52
C SER A 292 -15.18 -0.31 -3.20
N ARG A 293 -15.71 -1.15 -2.32
CA ARG A 293 -15.18 -1.42 -0.98
C ARG A 293 -13.78 -2.02 -1.01
N SER A 294 -12.89 -1.46 -0.20
CA SER A 294 -11.54 -1.98 0.07
C SER A 294 -11.60 -3.18 1.01
N LEU A 295 -10.71 -4.17 0.79
CA LEU A 295 -10.48 -5.26 1.74
C LEU A 295 -9.47 -4.87 2.84
N MET A 296 -8.79 -3.72 2.69
CA MET A 296 -7.69 -3.29 3.56
C MET A 296 -8.09 -2.18 4.53
N ASN A 297 -8.92 -1.23 4.08
CA ASN A 297 -9.26 -0.04 4.84
C ASN A 297 -10.78 0.16 4.83
N VAL A 298 -11.39 0.05 5.99
CA VAL A 298 -12.85 0.11 6.16
C VAL A 298 -13.21 1.33 6.99
N PRO A 299 -13.59 2.46 6.36
CA PRO A 299 -14.09 3.63 7.07
C PRO A 299 -15.58 3.47 7.40
N PHE A 300 -15.97 3.96 8.58
CA PHE A 300 -17.35 3.95 9.05
C PHE A 300 -17.62 5.08 10.04
N VAL A 301 -18.88 5.41 10.23
CA VAL A 301 -19.37 6.49 11.10
C VAL A 301 -20.61 6.03 11.88
N THR A 302 -20.93 6.71 12.98
CA THR A 302 -22.24 6.58 13.63
C THR A 302 -23.23 7.63 13.14
N GLY A 303 -22.74 8.69 12.47
CA GLY A 303 -23.53 9.87 12.12
C GLY A 303 -23.62 10.92 13.22
N ASP A 304 -23.15 10.60 14.43
CA ASP A 304 -23.05 11.49 15.58
C ASP A 304 -21.59 11.60 16.03
N LYS A 305 -21.05 12.81 16.05
CA LYS A 305 -19.63 13.05 16.38
C LYS A 305 -19.29 12.74 17.83
N ASP A 306 -20.22 12.88 18.75
CA ASP A 306 -20.02 12.58 20.17
C ASP A 306 -20.00 11.07 20.39
N LEU A 307 -20.86 10.32 19.69
CA LEU A 307 -20.81 8.86 19.67
C LEU A 307 -19.56 8.31 18.97
N ASP A 308 -19.11 8.93 17.87
CA ASP A 308 -17.83 8.59 17.24
C ASP A 308 -16.66 8.75 18.24
N ALA A 309 -16.62 9.88 18.96
CA ALA A 309 -15.57 10.15 19.94
C ALA A 309 -15.64 9.18 21.14
N LYS A 310 -16.84 8.87 21.62
CA LYS A 310 -17.08 7.88 22.68
C LYS A 310 -16.59 6.50 22.25
N PHE A 311 -16.96 6.04 21.05
CA PHE A 311 -16.53 4.76 20.50
C PHE A 311 -15.01 4.66 20.41
N ILE A 312 -14.35 5.70 19.88
CA ILE A 312 -12.88 5.75 19.75
C ILE A 312 -12.20 5.62 21.12
N LYS A 313 -12.71 6.29 22.14
CA LYS A 313 -12.19 6.21 23.49
C LYS A 313 -12.36 4.82 24.08
N GLU A 314 -13.58 4.29 24.11
CA GLU A 314 -13.91 3.01 24.73
C GLU A 314 -13.24 1.82 24.00
N SER A 315 -13.17 1.87 22.66
CA SER A 315 -12.45 0.85 21.88
C SER A 315 -10.95 0.85 22.18
N THR A 316 -10.34 2.03 22.38
CA THR A 316 -8.93 2.14 22.76
C THR A 316 -8.68 1.52 24.14
N GLU A 317 -9.55 1.80 25.11
CA GLU A 317 -9.50 1.22 26.46
C GLU A 317 -9.70 -0.31 26.44
N ALA A 318 -10.49 -0.81 25.50
CA ALA A 318 -10.69 -2.24 25.26
C ALA A 318 -9.56 -2.92 24.47
N GLY A 319 -8.52 -2.19 24.06
CA GLY A 319 -7.37 -2.74 23.36
C GLY A 319 -7.48 -2.75 21.83
N PHE A 320 -8.46 -2.05 21.25
CA PHE A 320 -8.58 -1.79 19.80
C PHE A 320 -8.05 -0.39 19.52
N VAL A 321 -6.79 -0.27 19.11
CA VAL A 321 -6.12 1.03 18.98
C VAL A 321 -6.11 1.54 17.53
N ASN A 322 -6.03 2.87 17.39
CA ASN A 322 -5.91 3.57 16.11
C ASN A 322 -7.12 3.44 15.17
N LEU A 323 -8.33 3.29 15.73
CA LEU A 323 -9.59 3.27 14.97
C LEU A 323 -10.05 4.67 14.53
N LYS A 324 -9.51 5.76 15.08
CA LYS A 324 -9.89 7.12 14.70
C LYS A 324 -9.71 7.33 13.19
N GLY A 325 -10.76 7.75 12.50
CA GLY A 325 -10.76 8.06 11.08
C GLY A 325 -9.86 9.25 10.71
N HIS A 326 -9.59 9.39 9.42
CA HIS A 326 -8.81 10.52 8.93
C HIS A 326 -9.65 11.81 9.05
N ARG A 327 -8.99 12.94 9.39
CA ARG A 327 -9.64 14.24 9.63
C ARG A 327 -10.57 14.72 8.49
N VAL A 328 -10.33 14.27 7.25
CA VAL A 328 -11.13 14.64 6.06
C VAL A 328 -12.45 13.88 6.01
N VAL A 329 -12.47 12.62 6.46
CA VAL A 329 -13.67 11.76 6.46
C VAL A 329 -14.40 11.84 7.80
N GLY A 330 -13.65 11.95 8.90
CA GLY A 330 -14.18 11.84 10.26
C GLY A 330 -14.40 10.38 10.67
N GLY A 331 -15.22 10.18 11.69
CA GLY A 331 -15.60 8.86 12.15
C GLY A 331 -14.45 7.94 12.52
N MET A 332 -14.57 6.69 12.15
CA MET A 332 -13.62 5.62 12.41
C MET A 332 -13.09 5.01 11.11
N ARG A 333 -11.96 4.31 11.21
CA ARG A 333 -11.44 3.48 10.13
C ARG A 333 -10.71 2.28 10.72
N ALA A 334 -11.17 1.08 10.39
CA ALA A 334 -10.44 -0.15 10.66
C ALA A 334 -9.55 -0.50 9.46
N SER A 335 -8.23 -0.44 9.66
CA SER A 335 -7.26 -0.94 8.67
C SER A 335 -6.90 -2.37 9.04
N ILE A 336 -7.40 -3.33 8.24
CA ILE A 336 -7.36 -4.77 8.50
C ILE A 336 -6.37 -5.50 7.59
N TYR A 337 -5.25 -4.89 7.32
CA TYR A 337 -4.16 -5.40 6.48
C TYR A 337 -3.85 -6.89 6.67
N ASN A 338 -2.99 -7.45 5.84
CA ASN A 338 -2.65 -8.87 5.86
C ASN A 338 -2.35 -9.41 7.26
N ALA A 339 -1.55 -8.68 8.03
CA ALA A 339 -1.08 -9.11 9.35
C ALA A 339 -2.11 -8.95 10.49
N MET A 340 -3.26 -8.30 10.26
CA MET A 340 -4.35 -8.28 11.24
C MET A 340 -4.95 -9.68 11.33
N PRO A 341 -4.90 -10.35 12.50
CA PRO A 341 -5.53 -11.65 12.65
C PRO A 341 -7.05 -11.54 12.52
N ILE A 342 -7.67 -12.57 11.94
CA ILE A 342 -9.14 -12.60 11.77
C ILE A 342 -9.87 -12.44 13.11
N GLU A 343 -9.35 -13.04 14.17
CA GLU A 343 -9.83 -12.88 15.54
C GLU A 343 -9.91 -11.41 16.00
N GLY A 344 -8.95 -10.56 15.55
CA GLY A 344 -8.97 -9.13 15.87
C GLY A 344 -10.17 -8.41 15.24
N VAL A 345 -10.57 -8.83 14.03
CA VAL A 345 -11.76 -8.30 13.36
C VAL A 345 -13.04 -8.82 14.00
N GLU A 346 -13.09 -10.10 14.34
CA GLU A 346 -14.23 -10.74 15.05
C GLU A 346 -14.50 -10.05 16.38
N LYS A 347 -13.46 -9.88 17.21
CA LYS A 347 -13.56 -9.17 18.50
C LYS A 347 -13.95 -7.70 18.37
N LEU A 348 -13.46 -7.02 17.31
CA LEU A 348 -13.90 -5.66 17.03
C LEU A 348 -15.41 -5.62 16.75
N VAL A 349 -15.93 -6.53 15.92
CA VAL A 349 -17.37 -6.61 15.61
C VAL A 349 -18.18 -6.95 16.85
N GLU A 350 -17.72 -7.84 17.72
CA GLU A 350 -18.37 -8.13 19.01
C GLU A 350 -18.44 -6.87 19.89
N PHE A 351 -17.33 -6.13 19.97
CA PHE A 351 -17.30 -4.84 20.69
C PHE A 351 -18.27 -3.83 20.09
N MET A 352 -18.31 -3.71 18.75
CA MET A 352 -19.25 -2.80 18.06
C MET A 352 -20.71 -3.16 18.33
N LYS A 353 -21.06 -4.44 18.32
CA LYS A 353 -22.43 -4.91 18.67
C LYS A 353 -22.83 -4.54 20.10
N LYS A 354 -21.90 -4.71 21.04
CA LYS A 354 -22.13 -4.32 22.43
C LYS A 354 -22.33 -2.80 22.55
N PHE A 355 -21.44 -2.03 21.94
CA PHE A 355 -21.54 -0.56 21.93
C PHE A 355 -22.86 -0.09 21.30
N GLU A 356 -23.29 -0.70 20.20
CA GLU A 356 -24.57 -0.40 19.54
C GLU A 356 -25.74 -0.66 20.50
N ALA A 357 -25.76 -1.79 21.18
CA ALA A 357 -26.85 -2.14 22.13
C ALA A 357 -26.92 -1.18 23.34
N GLU A 358 -25.80 -0.60 23.75
CA GLU A 358 -25.70 0.33 24.88
C GLU A 358 -26.01 1.80 24.49
N ASN A 359 -26.08 2.11 23.18
CA ASN A 359 -26.20 3.50 22.70
C ASN A 359 -27.35 3.72 21.69
N LEU A 360 -28.23 2.73 21.49
CA LEU A 360 -29.52 2.83 20.83
C LEU A 360 -30.64 2.99 21.87
#